data_40d4cfcf0228f4807cc50761aa45070d
#
_entry.id   40d4cfcf0228f4807cc50761aa45070d
#
_cell.length_a   1.000
_cell.length_b   1.000
_cell.length_c   1.000
_cell.angle_alpha   90.00
_cell.angle_beta   90.00
_cell.angle_gamma   90.00
#
_symmetry.space_group_name_H-M   'P 1'
#
loop_
_entity.id
_entity.type
_entity.pdbx_description
1 polymer ?
#
loop_
_entity_poly.entity_id
_entity_poly.type
_entity_poly.pdbx_seq_one_letter_code
_entity_poly.pdbx_strand_id
1 'polypeptide(L)'
;MNLIRQPEEFDVIVTTNLFGDILSDESSQVVGGLGMAPAANLGDDFGLFEPVHGAAFDIAGKQIANPTSFILSIKMMLEWLGNKNSDQNSISAAQTLEKIVLQVIESGITTKDVGGNMSTREFTKEITNRLVC
;
A
#
# COMPACT_ATOMS: atom_id res chain seq x y z
N MET A 1 13.60 5.55 16.51
CA MET A 1 13.04 6.90 16.74
C MET A 1 13.38 7.88 15.61
N ASN A 2 14.65 8.01 15.16
CA ASN A 2 15.01 8.94 14.08
C ASN A 2 14.34 8.59 12.75
N LEU A 3 14.19 7.32 12.44
CA LEU A 3 13.50 6.84 11.21
C LEU A 3 12.06 7.37 11.08
N ILE A 4 11.34 7.52 12.19
CA ILE A 4 9.98 8.10 12.19
C ILE A 4 10.02 9.63 12.26
N ARG A 5 11.00 10.20 12.95
CA ARG A 5 11.08 11.62 13.22
C ARG A 5 11.70 12.43 12.08
N GLN A 6 12.64 11.83 11.36
CA GLN A 6 13.44 12.44 10.31
C GLN A 6 13.73 11.39 9.21
N PRO A 7 12.67 10.81 8.58
CA PRO A 7 12.84 9.76 7.58
C PRO A 7 13.65 10.20 6.37
N GLU A 8 13.63 11.48 6.06
CA GLU A 8 14.37 12.11 4.96
C GLU A 8 15.89 12.06 5.11
N GLU A 9 16.41 11.75 6.30
CA GLU A 9 17.85 11.58 6.54
C GLU A 9 18.38 10.19 6.13
N PHE A 10 17.48 9.25 5.77
CA PHE A 10 17.83 7.87 5.46
C PHE A 10 17.62 7.55 3.99
N ASP A 11 18.68 7.42 3.21
CA ASP A 11 18.62 6.98 1.82
C ASP A 11 18.57 5.46 1.71
N VAL A 12 19.37 4.76 2.51
CA VAL A 12 19.48 3.30 2.51
C VAL A 12 19.68 2.79 3.92
N ILE A 13 18.91 1.78 4.30
CA ILE A 13 19.03 1.10 5.58
C ILE A 13 19.40 -0.36 5.33
N VAL A 14 20.52 -0.81 5.92
CA VAL A 14 20.96 -2.21 5.89
C VAL A 14 20.76 -2.83 7.25
N THR A 15 20.08 -3.95 7.31
CA THR A 15 19.75 -4.64 8.55
C THR A 15 19.73 -6.16 8.35
N THR A 16 19.65 -6.91 9.45
CA THR A 16 19.36 -8.35 9.41
C THR A 16 17.87 -8.58 9.37
N ASN A 17 17.44 -9.79 9.01
CA ASN A 17 16.03 -10.14 8.80
C ASN A 17 15.12 -9.68 9.95
N LEU A 18 15.34 -10.12 11.16
CA LEU A 18 14.50 -9.79 12.32
C LEU A 18 14.41 -8.29 12.59
N PHE A 19 15.52 -7.58 12.53
CA PHE A 19 15.51 -6.13 12.76
C PHE A 19 14.91 -5.38 11.59
N GLY A 20 15.04 -5.93 10.36
CA GLY A 20 14.38 -5.39 9.17
C GLY A 20 12.86 -5.47 9.28
N ASP A 21 12.33 -6.59 9.73
CA ASP A 21 10.89 -6.76 9.95
C ASP A 21 10.35 -5.73 10.97
N ILE A 22 11.06 -5.55 12.09
CA ILE A 22 10.66 -4.57 13.11
C ILE A 22 10.72 -3.13 12.55
N LEU A 23 11.80 -2.79 11.87
CA LEU A 23 12.01 -1.44 11.35
C LEU A 23 11.06 -1.11 10.20
N SER A 24 10.71 -2.08 9.34
CA SER A 24 9.75 -1.85 8.25
C SER A 24 8.34 -1.58 8.79
N ASP A 25 7.91 -2.30 9.83
CA ASP A 25 6.64 -2.05 10.50
C ASP A 25 6.61 -0.66 11.16
N GLU A 26 7.68 -0.28 11.86
CA GLU A 26 7.80 1.09 12.40
C GLU A 26 7.80 2.14 11.29
N SER A 27 8.48 1.89 10.18
CA SER A 27 8.55 2.83 9.05
C SER A 27 7.19 3.03 8.36
N SER A 28 6.30 2.04 8.44
CA SER A 28 4.95 2.15 7.87
C SER A 28 4.15 3.31 8.50
N GLN A 29 4.50 3.74 9.73
CA GLN A 29 3.88 4.88 10.39
C GLN A 29 4.15 6.21 9.68
N VAL A 30 5.26 6.33 8.96
CA VAL A 30 5.61 7.52 8.17
C VAL A 30 4.61 7.75 7.04
N VAL A 31 4.06 6.67 6.48
CA VAL A 31 3.06 6.72 5.39
C VAL A 31 1.62 6.58 5.86
N GLY A 32 1.37 6.54 7.17
CA GLY A 32 0.02 6.49 7.73
C GLY A 32 -0.35 5.16 8.40
N GLY A 33 0.58 4.23 8.52
CA GLY A 33 0.41 2.95 9.22
C GLY A 33 0.37 1.72 8.31
N LEU A 34 0.26 0.55 8.92
CA LEU A 34 0.31 -0.76 8.26
C LEU A 34 -0.75 -0.93 7.16
N GLY A 35 -1.93 -0.32 7.32
CA GLY A 35 -2.99 -0.35 6.31
C GLY A 35 -2.68 0.42 5.02
N MET A 36 -1.58 1.19 5.00
CA MET A 36 -1.16 2.02 3.86
C MET A 36 0.02 1.42 3.09
N ALA A 37 0.89 0.66 3.74
CA ALA A 37 2.15 0.20 3.17
C ALA A 37 2.00 -1.11 2.38
N PRO A 38 2.32 -1.13 1.07
CA PRO A 38 2.43 -2.35 0.28
C PRO A 38 3.79 -3.01 0.45
N ALA A 39 3.89 -4.31 0.16
CA ALA A 39 5.14 -5.04 0.11
C ALA A 39 5.26 -5.91 -1.15
N ALA A 40 6.51 -6.16 -1.57
CA ALA A 40 6.82 -7.09 -2.62
C ALA A 40 8.13 -7.83 -2.34
N ASN A 41 8.12 -9.14 -2.55
CA ASN A 41 9.31 -9.98 -2.57
C ASN A 41 9.57 -10.39 -4.02
N LEU A 42 10.64 -9.86 -4.60
CA LEU A 42 10.93 -9.98 -6.03
C LEU A 42 12.14 -10.89 -6.27
N GLY A 43 11.95 -11.88 -7.13
CA GLY A 43 13.02 -12.66 -7.74
C GLY A 43 13.11 -12.38 -9.24
N ASP A 44 14.03 -13.06 -9.92
CA ASP A 44 14.22 -12.86 -11.36
C ASP A 44 12.98 -13.26 -12.18
N ASP A 45 12.32 -14.34 -11.79
CA ASP A 45 11.18 -14.90 -12.53
C ASP A 45 9.84 -14.77 -11.84
N PHE A 46 9.82 -14.63 -10.52
CA PHE A 46 8.61 -14.62 -9.72
C PHE A 46 8.57 -13.42 -8.78
N GLY A 47 7.37 -12.90 -8.54
CA GLY A 47 7.11 -11.87 -7.55
C GLY A 47 5.96 -12.27 -6.63
N LEU A 48 6.11 -12.02 -5.33
CA LEU A 48 5.05 -12.11 -4.33
C LEU A 48 4.68 -10.68 -3.91
N PHE A 49 3.41 -10.35 -4.00
CA PHE A 49 2.90 -9.01 -3.68
C PHE A 49 1.85 -9.15 -2.59
N GLU A 50 2.05 -8.50 -1.48
CA GLU A 50 1.22 -8.63 -0.30
C GLU A 50 1.16 -7.31 0.50
N PRO A 51 0.13 -7.09 1.33
CA PRO A 51 0.18 -6.05 2.34
C PRO A 51 1.31 -6.32 3.34
N VAL A 52 1.90 -5.27 3.91
CA VAL A 52 2.88 -5.41 5.00
C VAL A 52 2.24 -6.07 6.23
N HIS A 53 0.97 -5.76 6.50
CA HIS A 53 0.25 -6.28 7.67
C HIS A 53 -0.18 -7.73 7.52
N GLY A 54 -0.23 -8.45 8.64
CA GLY A 54 -0.82 -9.80 8.74
C GLY A 54 -2.36 -9.78 8.81
N ALA A 55 -2.92 -10.92 9.17
CA ALA A 55 -4.36 -11.10 9.36
C ALA A 55 -4.84 -10.47 10.68
N ALA A 56 -5.80 -9.56 10.59
CA ALA A 56 -6.44 -8.90 11.73
C ALA A 56 -7.76 -9.59 12.07
N PHE A 57 -7.71 -10.73 12.74
CA PHE A 57 -8.88 -11.56 13.06
C PHE A 57 -9.91 -10.83 13.93
N ASP A 58 -9.45 -9.91 14.77
CA ASP A 58 -10.29 -9.11 15.68
C ASP A 58 -11.24 -8.15 14.95
N ILE A 59 -10.89 -7.73 13.75
CA ILE A 59 -11.70 -6.83 12.91
C ILE A 59 -12.33 -7.53 11.69
N ALA A 60 -12.12 -8.83 11.55
CA ALA A 60 -12.67 -9.60 10.43
C ALA A 60 -14.20 -9.45 10.35
N GLY A 61 -14.73 -9.19 9.16
CA GLY A 61 -16.16 -9.00 8.89
C GLY A 61 -16.73 -7.64 9.32
N LYS A 62 -16.02 -6.82 10.09
CA LYS A 62 -16.52 -5.52 10.58
C LYS A 62 -16.50 -4.40 9.55
N GLN A 63 -15.94 -4.62 8.37
CA GLN A 63 -15.84 -3.62 7.29
C GLN A 63 -15.13 -2.32 7.68
N ILE A 64 -14.13 -2.39 8.58
CA ILE A 64 -13.38 -1.24 9.07
C ILE A 64 -11.89 -1.25 8.66
N ALA A 65 -11.41 -2.36 8.09
CA ALA A 65 -10.04 -2.48 7.63
C ALA A 65 -9.77 -1.53 6.44
N ASN A 66 -8.61 -0.89 6.44
CA ASN A 66 -8.12 -0.08 5.33
C ASN A 66 -7.61 -0.99 4.21
N PRO A 67 -8.16 -0.94 2.98
CA PRO A 67 -7.72 -1.79 1.88
C PRO A 67 -6.56 -1.21 1.07
N THR A 68 -6.05 -0.04 1.43
CA THR A 68 -5.06 0.71 0.63
C THR A 68 -3.78 -0.09 0.40
N SER A 69 -3.24 -0.72 1.45
CA SER A 69 -2.04 -1.55 1.36
C SER A 69 -2.20 -2.66 0.31
N PHE A 70 -3.33 -3.38 0.32
CA PHE A 70 -3.63 -4.43 -0.66
C PHE A 70 -3.78 -3.87 -2.08
N ILE A 71 -4.46 -2.73 -2.24
CA ILE A 71 -4.64 -2.07 -3.54
C ILE A 71 -3.29 -1.62 -4.12
N LEU A 72 -2.43 -1.05 -3.27
CA LEU A 72 -1.09 -0.64 -3.70
C LEU A 72 -0.17 -1.84 -3.98
N SER A 73 -0.36 -2.99 -3.32
CA SER A 73 0.34 -4.22 -3.67
C SER A 73 -0.04 -4.72 -5.07
N ILE A 74 -1.33 -4.58 -5.46
CA ILE A 74 -1.77 -4.85 -6.84
C ILE A 74 -1.11 -3.85 -7.81
N LYS A 75 -1.00 -2.58 -7.45
CA LYS A 75 -0.27 -1.59 -8.26
C LYS A 75 1.18 -2.01 -8.50
N MET A 76 1.89 -2.43 -7.45
CA MET A 76 3.27 -2.93 -7.57
C MET A 76 3.36 -4.15 -8.49
N MET A 77 2.40 -5.08 -8.39
CA MET A 77 2.32 -6.25 -9.27
C MET A 77 2.15 -5.85 -10.74
N LEU A 78 1.24 -4.94 -11.05
CA LEU A 78 1.00 -4.47 -12.40
C LEU A 78 2.24 -3.76 -12.98
N GLU A 79 2.90 -2.94 -12.20
CA GLU A 79 4.12 -2.25 -12.59
C GLU A 79 5.28 -3.22 -12.87
N TRP A 80 5.49 -4.21 -11.98
CA TRP A 80 6.51 -5.24 -12.16
C TRP A 80 6.25 -6.10 -13.39
N LEU A 81 5.00 -6.57 -13.60
CA LEU A 81 4.60 -7.33 -14.78
C LEU A 81 4.76 -6.52 -16.07
N GLY A 82 4.37 -5.26 -16.03
CA GLY A 82 4.50 -4.35 -17.16
C GLY A 82 5.95 -4.13 -17.56
N ASN A 83 6.83 -3.91 -16.59
CA ASN A 83 8.26 -3.75 -16.84
C ASN A 83 8.89 -5.06 -17.35
N LYS A 84 8.56 -6.19 -16.73
CA LYS A 84 9.11 -7.51 -17.11
C LYS A 84 8.71 -7.91 -18.53
N ASN A 85 7.49 -7.61 -18.95
CA ASN A 85 6.95 -8.01 -20.26
C ASN A 85 6.94 -6.87 -21.30
N SER A 86 7.47 -5.69 -20.95
CA SER A 86 7.42 -4.48 -21.79
C SER A 86 5.96 -4.11 -22.18
N ASP A 87 5.02 -4.35 -21.25
CA ASP A 87 3.59 -4.04 -21.44
C ASP A 87 3.25 -2.66 -20.86
N GLN A 88 3.20 -1.68 -21.75
CA GLN A 88 2.91 -0.29 -21.40
C GLN A 88 1.48 -0.12 -20.83
N ASN A 89 0.53 -0.99 -21.17
CA ASN A 89 -0.83 -0.91 -20.63
C ASN A 89 -0.85 -1.24 -19.14
N SER A 90 -0.14 -2.28 -18.73
CA SER A 90 0.01 -2.63 -17.31
C SER A 90 0.70 -1.52 -16.51
N ILE A 91 1.75 -0.89 -17.07
CA ILE A 91 2.43 0.25 -16.44
C ILE A 91 1.47 1.43 -16.27
N SER A 92 0.74 1.79 -17.33
CA SER A 92 -0.27 2.87 -17.30
C SER A 92 -1.39 2.60 -16.29
N ALA A 93 -1.86 1.36 -16.22
CA ALA A 93 -2.88 0.96 -15.25
C ALA A 93 -2.38 1.09 -13.81
N ALA A 94 -1.13 0.69 -13.53
CA ALA A 94 -0.50 0.86 -12.23
C ALA A 94 -0.42 2.33 -11.81
N GLN A 95 0.05 3.20 -12.70
CA GLN A 95 0.15 4.64 -12.45
C GLN A 95 -1.22 5.29 -12.23
N THR A 96 -2.22 4.88 -13.00
CA THR A 96 -3.59 5.38 -12.86
C THR A 96 -4.18 4.97 -11.52
N LEU A 97 -3.99 3.71 -11.11
CA LEU A 97 -4.46 3.20 -9.83
C LEU A 97 -3.84 3.97 -8.66
N GLU A 98 -2.53 4.17 -8.67
CA GLU A 98 -1.82 4.93 -7.64
C GLU A 98 -2.33 6.37 -7.54
N LYS A 99 -2.43 7.05 -8.68
CA LYS A 99 -2.95 8.42 -8.75
C LYS A 99 -4.35 8.55 -8.16
N ILE A 100 -5.25 7.60 -8.49
CA ILE A 100 -6.62 7.62 -7.97
C ILE A 100 -6.63 7.38 -6.46
N VAL A 101 -5.86 6.42 -5.95
CA VAL A 101 -5.74 6.18 -4.51
C VAL A 101 -5.30 7.43 -3.78
N LEU A 102 -4.25 8.10 -4.26
CA LEU A 102 -3.75 9.35 -3.67
C LEU A 102 -4.82 10.45 -3.70
N GLN A 103 -5.49 10.66 -4.83
CA GLN A 103 -6.57 11.64 -4.94
C GLN A 103 -7.76 11.39 -3.99
N VAL A 104 -8.13 10.13 -3.78
CA VAL A 104 -9.19 9.76 -2.84
C VAL A 104 -8.77 10.11 -1.41
N ILE A 105 -7.54 9.78 -1.02
CA ILE A 105 -6.99 10.09 0.30
C ILE A 105 -6.87 11.61 0.51
N GLU A 106 -6.30 12.33 -0.45
CA GLU A 106 -6.16 13.79 -0.40
C GLU A 106 -7.51 14.52 -0.29
N SER A 107 -8.57 13.96 -0.87
CA SER A 107 -9.94 14.50 -0.71
C SER A 107 -10.58 14.21 0.65
N GLY A 108 -9.86 13.59 1.59
CA GLY A 108 -10.34 13.27 2.93
C GLY A 108 -11.28 12.06 2.99
N ILE A 109 -11.41 11.32 1.89
CA ILE A 109 -12.20 10.09 1.81
C ILE A 109 -11.29 8.95 2.25
N THR A 110 -11.31 8.64 3.56
CA THR A 110 -10.40 7.67 4.16
C THR A 110 -11.10 6.79 5.19
N THR A 111 -10.48 5.68 5.55
CA THR A 111 -10.91 4.80 6.62
C THR A 111 -10.52 5.35 8.00
N LYS A 112 -11.06 4.74 9.06
CA LYS A 112 -10.94 5.26 10.43
C LYS A 112 -9.50 5.31 10.95
N ASP A 113 -8.65 4.40 10.56
CA ASP A 113 -7.24 4.30 10.96
C ASP A 113 -6.39 5.51 10.50
N VAL A 114 -6.79 6.14 9.41
CA VAL A 114 -6.16 7.37 8.87
C VAL A 114 -7.07 8.60 9.03
N GLY A 115 -7.96 8.58 10.02
CA GLY A 115 -8.74 9.74 10.43
C GLY A 115 -10.05 9.98 9.70
N GLY A 116 -10.46 9.08 8.79
CA GLY A 116 -11.74 9.17 8.08
C GLY A 116 -12.88 8.38 8.72
N ASN A 117 -13.96 8.19 7.97
CA ASN A 117 -15.16 7.50 8.43
C ASN A 117 -15.67 6.43 7.47
N MET A 118 -14.94 6.18 6.37
CA MET A 118 -15.37 5.22 5.35
C MET A 118 -15.20 3.79 5.84
N SER A 119 -16.16 2.93 5.50
CA SER A 119 -15.98 1.49 5.59
C SER A 119 -15.03 1.00 4.50
N THR A 120 -14.45 -0.21 4.68
CA THR A 120 -13.64 -0.89 3.65
C THR A 120 -14.33 -0.90 2.28
N ARG A 121 -15.64 -1.22 2.27
CA ARG A 121 -16.43 -1.31 1.04
C ARG A 121 -16.67 0.05 0.39
N GLU A 122 -17.00 1.08 1.16
CA GLU A 122 -17.24 2.43 0.63
C GLU A 122 -15.97 3.01 0.04
N PHE A 123 -14.86 2.91 0.74
CA PHE A 123 -13.55 3.35 0.24
C PHE A 123 -13.17 2.64 -1.07
N THR A 124 -13.28 1.30 -1.11
CA THR A 124 -12.99 0.52 -2.33
C THR A 124 -13.92 0.92 -3.49
N LYS A 125 -15.21 1.16 -3.20
CA LYS A 125 -16.18 1.59 -4.21
C LYS A 125 -15.84 2.96 -4.80
N GLU A 126 -15.38 3.88 -3.97
CA GLU A 126 -14.95 5.21 -4.43
C GLU A 126 -13.77 5.11 -5.41
N ILE A 127 -12.77 4.27 -5.09
CA ILE A 127 -11.63 4.01 -6.01
C ILE A 127 -12.11 3.39 -7.30
N THR A 128 -12.96 2.35 -7.24
CA THR A 128 -13.45 1.67 -8.46
C THR A 128 -14.30 2.59 -9.32
N ASN A 129 -15.12 3.46 -8.75
CA ASN A 129 -15.89 4.43 -9.52
C ASN A 129 -14.99 5.39 -10.32
N ARG A 130 -13.88 5.84 -9.73
CA ARG A 130 -12.93 6.73 -10.42
C ARG A 130 -12.05 6.03 -11.46
N LEU A 131 -11.90 4.70 -11.36
CA LEU A 131 -11.17 3.91 -12.37
C LEU A 131 -11.98 3.70 -13.65
N VAL A 132 -13.31 3.75 -13.59
CA VAL A 132 -14.20 3.44 -14.71
C VAL A 132 -14.65 4.71 -15.45
N CYS A 133 -14.39 5.88 -14.90
CA CYS A 133 -14.67 7.18 -15.53
C CYS A 133 -13.48 7.65 -16.38
#